data_a8455cc3ffb678389414cc334b799ef5
#
_entry.id   a8455cc3ffb678389414cc334b799ef5
#
_cell.length_a   1.000
_cell.length_b   1.000
_cell.length_c   1.000
_cell.angle_alpha   90.00
_cell.angle_beta   90.00
_cell.angle_gamma   90.00
#
_symmetry.space_group_name_H-M   'P 1'
#
loop_
_entity.id
_entity.type
_entity.pdbx_description
1 polymer ?
#
loop_
_entity_poly.entity_id
_entity_poly.type
_entity_poly.pdbx_seq_one_letter_code
_entity_poly.pdbx_strand_id
1 'polypeptide(L)'
;MNMKKVFVNGYGSIGSRITSFLKDDSEISVIGVGKYSPDEKVDVAISRGLNVYVPENKLDAFSNFKITGTIESALDDCDLVIDAS
;
A
#
# COMPACT_ATOMS: atom_id res chain seq x y z
N MET A 1 -5.61 5.90 -22.26
CA MET A 1 -6.53 5.13 -21.42
C MET A 1 -6.32 5.46 -19.95
N ASN A 2 -7.40 5.70 -19.24
CA ASN A 2 -7.31 6.08 -17.83
C ASN A 2 -7.33 4.84 -16.95
N MET A 3 -6.23 4.57 -16.28
CA MET A 3 -6.18 3.53 -15.27
C MET A 3 -6.80 4.04 -13.97
N LYS A 4 -7.54 3.19 -13.29
CA LYS A 4 -8.07 3.51 -11.97
C LYS A 4 -6.94 3.37 -10.94
N LYS A 5 -6.69 4.43 -10.19
CA LYS A 5 -5.66 4.40 -9.14
C LYS A 5 -6.26 3.81 -7.87
N VAL A 6 -5.72 2.69 -7.42
CA VAL A 6 -6.24 1.95 -6.28
C VAL A 6 -5.20 1.91 -5.17
N PHE A 7 -5.65 2.20 -3.95
CA PHE A 7 -4.84 2.06 -2.75
C PHE A 7 -5.40 0.91 -1.92
N VAL A 8 -4.55 -0.06 -1.59
CA VAL A 8 -4.95 -1.21 -0.75
C VAL A 8 -4.57 -0.89 0.69
N ASN A 9 -5.57 -0.62 1.52
CA ASN A 9 -5.35 -0.22 2.90
C ASN A 9 -5.25 -1.44 3.80
N GLY A 10 -4.03 -1.91 3.97
CA GLY A 10 -3.70 -3.09 4.75
C GLY A 10 -2.93 -4.09 3.91
N TYR A 11 -1.80 -4.57 4.42
CA TYR A 11 -0.97 -5.52 3.71
C TYR A 11 -0.60 -6.69 4.63
N GLY A 12 -1.62 -7.45 4.99
CA GLY A 12 -1.47 -8.72 5.67
C GLY A 12 -1.74 -9.85 4.69
N SER A 13 -2.28 -10.98 5.16
CA SER A 13 -2.55 -12.13 4.29
C SER A 13 -3.56 -11.80 3.20
N ILE A 14 -4.66 -11.15 3.57
CA ILE A 14 -5.72 -10.81 2.61
C ILE A 14 -5.27 -9.68 1.69
N GLY A 15 -4.69 -8.63 2.26
CA GLY A 15 -4.26 -7.47 1.47
C GLY A 15 -3.19 -7.83 0.45
N SER A 16 -2.26 -8.72 0.80
CA SER A 16 -1.23 -9.15 -0.14
C SER A 16 -1.82 -9.95 -1.30
N ARG A 17 -2.83 -10.77 -1.05
CA ARG A 17 -3.51 -11.51 -2.11
C ARG A 17 -4.28 -10.60 -3.05
N ILE A 18 -5.01 -9.65 -2.47
CA ILE A 18 -5.75 -8.67 -3.26
C ILE A 18 -4.79 -7.87 -4.14
N THR A 19 -3.69 -7.41 -3.56
CA THR A 19 -2.70 -6.63 -4.30
C THR A 19 -2.12 -7.42 -5.46
N SER A 20 -1.75 -8.68 -5.23
CA SER A 20 -1.21 -9.54 -6.29
C SER A 20 -2.21 -9.73 -7.41
N PHE A 21 -3.48 -9.90 -7.07
CA PHE A 21 -4.55 -10.07 -8.05
C PHE A 21 -4.73 -8.79 -8.88
N LEU A 22 -4.75 -7.64 -8.22
CA LEU A 22 -4.99 -6.36 -8.89
C LEU A 22 -3.83 -5.95 -9.80
N LYS A 23 -2.61 -6.34 -9.47
CA LYS A 23 -1.44 -5.96 -10.28
C LYS A 23 -1.49 -6.55 -11.69
N ASP A 24 -2.23 -7.63 -11.88
CA ASP A 24 -2.37 -8.25 -13.20
C ASP A 24 -3.49 -7.60 -14.03
N ASP A 25 -4.25 -6.69 -13.45
CA ASP A 25 -5.34 -6.02 -14.16
C ASP A 25 -4.81 -4.79 -14.90
N SER A 26 -4.95 -4.78 -16.21
CA SER A 26 -4.42 -3.69 -17.04
C SER A 26 -5.15 -2.36 -16.87
N GLU A 27 -6.34 -2.37 -16.28
CA GLU A 27 -7.14 -1.18 -16.06
C GLU A 27 -6.95 -0.57 -14.68
N ILE A 28 -6.13 -1.22 -13.84
CA ILE A 28 -5.90 -0.81 -12.46
C ILE A 28 -4.43 -0.51 -12.24
N SER A 29 -4.18 0.63 -11.59
CA SER A 29 -2.85 0.98 -11.10
C SER A 29 -2.88 0.95 -9.58
N VAL A 30 -2.21 -0.02 -8.97
CA VAL A 30 -2.08 -0.07 -7.52
C VAL A 30 -1.01 0.94 -7.12
N ILE A 31 -1.43 2.05 -6.53
CA ILE A 31 -0.48 3.11 -6.15
C ILE A 31 0.34 2.74 -4.92
N GLY A 32 -0.15 1.81 -4.11
CA GLY A 32 0.58 1.36 -2.94
C GLY A 32 -0.30 0.63 -1.96
N VAL A 33 0.31 0.25 -0.85
CA VAL A 33 -0.37 -0.48 0.23
C VAL A 33 -0.16 0.24 1.56
N GLY A 34 -1.10 0.08 2.46
CA GLY A 34 -1.03 0.65 3.79
C GLY A 34 -0.51 -0.37 4.80
N LYS A 35 0.36 0.07 5.70
CA LYS A 35 0.87 -0.76 6.79
C LYS A 35 0.70 -0.02 8.10
N TYR A 36 0.25 -0.75 9.11
CA TYR A 36 0.01 -0.17 10.44
C TYR A 36 0.98 -0.72 11.48
N SER A 37 1.68 -1.81 11.18
CA SER A 37 2.66 -2.42 12.07
C SER A 37 3.99 -2.59 11.34
N PRO A 38 5.13 -2.25 11.97
CA PRO A 38 6.45 -2.37 11.35
C PRO A 38 6.97 -3.82 11.46
N ASP A 39 6.40 -4.71 10.65
CA ASP A 39 6.76 -6.12 10.64
C ASP A 39 7.41 -6.52 9.31
N GLU A 40 7.71 -7.82 9.16
CA GLU A 40 8.40 -8.33 7.97
C GLU A 40 7.60 -8.16 6.68
N LYS A 41 6.29 -7.93 6.77
CA LYS A 41 5.48 -7.71 5.58
C LYS A 41 5.86 -6.41 4.87
N VAL A 42 6.43 -5.45 5.60
CA VAL A 42 6.93 -4.21 4.99
C VAL A 42 8.01 -4.54 3.97
N ASP A 43 8.98 -5.36 4.37
CA ASP A 43 10.08 -5.75 3.48
C ASP A 43 9.55 -6.58 2.29
N VAL A 44 8.55 -7.40 2.51
CA VAL A 44 7.93 -8.19 1.43
C VAL A 44 7.32 -7.25 0.40
N ALA A 45 6.56 -6.25 0.85
CA ALA A 45 5.95 -5.28 -0.06
C ALA A 45 6.99 -4.51 -0.86
N ILE A 46 8.03 -4.03 -0.18
CA ILE A 46 9.11 -3.28 -0.83
C ILE A 46 9.83 -4.17 -1.86
N SER A 47 10.10 -5.42 -1.52
CA SER A 47 10.79 -6.34 -2.44
C SER A 47 9.96 -6.64 -3.68
N ARG A 48 8.65 -6.50 -3.61
CA ARG A 48 7.75 -6.67 -4.74
C ARG A 48 7.56 -5.39 -5.55
N GLY A 49 8.26 -4.33 -5.20
CA GLY A 49 8.18 -3.06 -5.91
C GLY A 49 6.95 -2.24 -5.55
N LEU A 50 6.30 -2.55 -4.43
CA LEU A 50 5.14 -1.80 -3.99
C LEU A 50 5.55 -0.59 -3.15
N ASN A 51 4.80 0.49 -3.30
CA ASN A 51 4.95 1.64 -2.42
C ASN A 51 4.24 1.34 -1.10
N VAL A 52 4.89 1.67 0.01
CA VAL A 52 4.34 1.43 1.34
C VAL A 52 4.02 2.76 1.99
N TYR A 53 2.80 2.88 2.48
CA TYR A 53 2.30 4.07 3.17
C TYR A 53 1.92 3.69 4.59
N VAL A 54 2.21 4.58 5.53
CA VAL A 54 1.93 4.35 6.96
C VAL A 54 1.16 5.53 7.52
N PRO A 55 0.43 5.34 8.64
CA PRO A 55 -0.23 6.48 9.28
C PRO A 55 0.78 7.54 9.68
N GLU A 56 0.43 8.81 9.50
CA GLU A 56 1.32 9.91 9.82
C GLU A 56 1.84 9.83 11.25
N ASN A 57 0.97 9.46 12.18
CA ASN A 57 1.36 9.37 13.60
C ASN A 57 2.23 8.15 13.92
N LYS A 58 2.54 7.32 12.93
CA LYS A 58 3.39 6.14 13.11
C LYS A 58 4.68 6.19 12.31
N LEU A 59 5.00 7.32 11.72
CA LEU A 59 6.22 7.47 10.92
C LEU A 59 7.47 7.05 11.70
N ASP A 60 7.55 7.43 12.98
CA ASP A 60 8.70 7.09 13.81
C ASP A 60 8.88 5.58 13.99
N ALA A 61 7.79 4.84 14.08
CA ALA A 61 7.83 3.41 14.24
C ALA A 61 8.38 2.70 13.00
N PHE A 62 8.31 3.36 11.84
CA PHE A 62 8.77 2.81 10.58
C PHE A 62 10.11 3.42 10.12
N SER A 63 10.84 4.06 11.03
CA SER A 63 12.07 4.78 10.67
C SER A 63 13.14 3.89 10.04
N ASN A 64 13.13 2.60 10.33
CA ASN A 64 14.09 1.65 9.77
C ASN A 64 13.67 1.07 8.43
N PHE A 65 12.52 1.48 7.91
CA PHE A 65 11.99 0.96 6.65
C PHE A 65 11.96 2.06 5.60
N LYS A 66 12.09 1.64 4.35
CA LYS A 66 12.03 2.57 3.22
C LYS A 66 10.59 2.74 2.78
N ILE A 67 9.85 3.60 3.47
CA ILE A 67 8.46 3.85 3.16
C ILE A 67 8.32 5.00 2.16
N THR A 68 7.20 5.02 1.44
CA THR A 68 6.94 6.01 0.40
C THR A 68 6.34 7.29 0.97
N GLY A 69 5.43 7.16 1.92
CA GLY A 69 4.75 8.32 2.49
C GLY A 69 3.69 7.91 3.49
N THR A 70 2.72 8.80 3.68
CA THR A 70 1.65 8.59 4.65
C THR A 70 0.39 8.06 3.97
N ILE A 71 -0.41 7.31 4.74
CA ILE A 71 -1.70 6.84 4.26
C ILE A 71 -2.58 8.04 3.90
N GLU A 72 -2.52 9.10 4.70
CA GLU A 72 -3.28 10.32 4.46
C GLU A 72 -3.00 10.89 3.07
N SER A 73 -1.72 10.91 2.65
CA SER A 73 -1.38 11.41 1.33
C SER A 73 -1.82 10.45 0.23
N ALA A 74 -1.76 9.13 0.48
CA ALA A 74 -2.19 8.14 -0.50
C ALA A 74 -3.69 8.24 -0.77
N LEU A 75 -4.48 8.51 0.28
CA LEU A 75 -5.93 8.67 0.13
C LEU A 75 -6.29 9.84 -0.79
N ASP A 76 -5.47 10.89 -0.80
CA ASP A 76 -5.70 12.03 -1.67
C ASP A 76 -5.35 11.72 -3.13
N ASP A 77 -4.48 10.75 -3.36
CA ASP A 77 -3.97 10.45 -4.70
C ASP A 77 -4.69 9.31 -5.40
N CYS A 78 -5.55 8.58 -4.70
CA CYS A 78 -6.19 7.41 -5.30
C CYS A 78 -7.64 7.69 -5.69
N ASP A 79 -8.14 6.89 -6.62
CA ASP A 79 -9.54 6.93 -7.04
C ASP A 79 -10.40 6.00 -6.20
N LEU A 80 -9.80 4.95 -5.66
CA LEU A 80 -10.53 3.91 -4.94
C LEU A 80 -9.64 3.34 -3.84
N VAL A 81 -10.23 3.12 -2.67
CA VAL A 81 -9.56 2.48 -1.54
C VAL A 81 -10.18 1.11 -1.32
N ILE A 82 -9.35 0.10 -1.21
CA ILE A 82 -9.79 -1.24 -0.81
C ILE A 82 -9.30 -1.45 0.63
N ASP A 83 -10.24 -1.59 1.55
CA ASP A 83 -9.92 -1.80 2.95
C ASP A 83 -9.69 -3.28 3.21
N ALA A 84 -8.45 -3.64 3.48
CA ALA A 84 -8.04 -5.02 3.76
C ALA A 84 -7.36 -5.14 5.13
N SER A 85 -7.62 -4.18 5.99
CA SER A 85 -7.06 -4.17 7.34
C SER A 85 -7.83 -5.07 8.31
#